data_2bef926c49f04c86415386a1c21fe3c1
#
_entry.id   2bef926c49f04c86415386a1c21fe3c1
#
_cell.length_a   1.000
_cell.length_b   1.000
_cell.length_c   1.000
_cell.angle_alpha   90.00
_cell.angle_beta   90.00
_cell.angle_gamma   90.00
#
_symmetry.space_group_name_H-M   'P 1'
#
loop_
_entity.id
_entity.type
_entity.pdbx_description
1 polymer ?
#
loop_
_entity_poly.entity_id
_entity_poly.type
_entity_poly.pdbx_seq_one_letter_code
_entity_poly.pdbx_strand_id
1 'polypeptide(L)'
;DYIMANPPFNLKDWRTDEKLTKDIRWNGYGLPPVGNANYAWILHMLYHLDQTKGVAGFLLSNGALEDEDTLAIREQLIKNDKVEAIFILPREMFYSTDTSVTLWILNQDKKGGLRNGRQLRNRENEVLFVDLRTWNQNNSTIKTDKSKKTFVVFNEEQIKAICDIYYGWQTYTEIEPYDKPELYHAASID
;
A
#
# COMPACT_ATOMS: atom_id res chain seq x y z
N ASP A 1 -1.49 -13.93 -10.16
CA ASP A 1 -1.39 -14.23 -8.74
C ASP A 1 -1.64 -12.99 -7.91
N TYR A 2 -2.17 -13.20 -6.69
CA TYR A 2 -2.46 -12.13 -5.74
C TYR A 2 -1.84 -12.46 -4.37
N ILE A 3 -1.30 -11.44 -3.72
CA ILE A 3 -0.88 -11.51 -2.32
C ILE A 3 -1.71 -10.50 -1.53
N MET A 4 -2.27 -10.94 -0.39
CA MET A 4 -2.89 -10.05 0.60
C MET A 4 -2.22 -10.29 1.94
N ALA A 5 -1.73 -9.23 2.59
CA ALA A 5 -0.98 -9.37 3.83
C ALA A 5 -1.22 -8.21 4.82
N ASN A 6 -1.13 -8.56 6.09
CA ASN A 6 -1.02 -7.62 7.20
C ASN A 6 0.20 -8.02 8.04
N PRO A 7 1.42 -7.68 7.58
CA PRO A 7 2.62 -8.07 8.28
C PRO A 7 2.79 -7.31 9.60
N PRO A 8 3.60 -7.80 10.54
CA PRO A 8 3.93 -7.06 11.75
C PRO A 8 4.58 -5.70 11.41
N PHE A 9 4.01 -4.60 11.94
CA PHE A 9 4.52 -3.26 11.68
C PHE A 9 5.80 -2.99 12.48
N ASN A 10 6.78 -2.37 11.86
CA ASN A 10 8.00 -1.87 12.50
C ASN A 10 8.75 -2.95 13.30
N LEU A 11 8.74 -4.19 12.83
CA LEU A 11 9.43 -5.30 13.50
C LEU A 11 10.93 -5.03 13.51
N LYS A 12 11.48 -4.92 14.73
CA LYS A 12 12.92 -4.72 14.96
C LYS A 12 13.64 -6.07 15.05
N ASP A 13 14.95 -6.04 14.83
CA ASP A 13 15.83 -7.19 15.01
C ASP A 13 15.37 -8.44 14.23
N TRP A 14 14.71 -8.23 13.08
CA TRP A 14 14.17 -9.30 12.23
C TRP A 14 15.25 -10.12 11.52
N ARG A 15 16.47 -9.63 11.48
CA ARG A 15 17.69 -10.30 11.06
C ARG A 15 18.89 -9.81 11.87
N THR A 16 20.01 -10.52 11.84
CA THR A 16 21.28 -9.99 12.34
C THR A 16 22.01 -9.21 11.25
N ASP A 17 23.00 -8.42 11.62
CA ASP A 17 23.78 -7.62 10.67
C ASP A 17 24.43 -8.46 9.55
N GLU A 18 24.77 -9.71 9.84
CA GLU A 18 25.44 -10.60 8.90
C GLU A 18 24.50 -11.49 8.08
N LYS A 19 23.29 -11.75 8.60
CA LYS A 19 22.33 -12.65 7.96
C LYS A 19 21.48 -11.92 6.92
N LEU A 20 21.14 -12.63 5.84
CA LEU A 20 20.28 -12.18 4.75
C LEU A 20 20.81 -10.94 4.00
N THR A 21 22.08 -10.57 4.16
CA THR A 21 22.67 -9.40 3.50
C THR A 21 22.79 -9.56 1.98
N LYS A 22 22.90 -10.79 1.51
CA LYS A 22 23.00 -11.14 0.07
C LYS A 22 21.79 -11.91 -0.43
N ASP A 23 20.65 -11.73 0.22
CA ASP A 23 19.41 -12.40 -0.20
C ASP A 23 18.94 -11.84 -1.53
N ILE A 24 18.54 -12.73 -2.43
CA ILE A 24 18.14 -12.38 -3.79
C ILE A 24 16.92 -11.42 -3.84
N ARG A 25 16.11 -11.41 -2.81
CA ARG A 25 14.93 -10.51 -2.70
C ARG A 25 15.29 -9.04 -2.68
N TRP A 26 16.52 -8.71 -2.30
CA TRP A 26 17.01 -7.32 -2.22
C TRP A 26 17.64 -6.82 -3.51
N ASN A 27 17.84 -7.70 -4.49
CA ASN A 27 18.53 -7.35 -5.73
C ASN A 27 17.77 -6.24 -6.48
N GLY A 28 18.49 -5.17 -6.78
CA GLY A 28 17.94 -4.00 -7.50
C GLY A 28 17.19 -2.99 -6.63
N TYR A 29 17.00 -3.27 -5.32
CA TYR A 29 16.26 -2.37 -4.41
C TYR A 29 17.12 -1.86 -3.24
N GLY A 30 18.02 -2.67 -2.75
CA GLY A 30 18.84 -2.38 -1.58
C GLY A 30 18.48 -3.24 -0.36
N LEU A 31 19.37 -3.25 0.60
CA LEU A 31 19.25 -4.06 1.82
C LEU A 31 18.32 -3.37 2.84
N PRO A 32 17.20 -3.98 3.24
CA PRO A 32 16.35 -3.41 4.28
C PRO A 32 17.06 -3.34 5.64
N PRO A 33 16.85 -2.26 6.43
CA PRO A 33 17.54 -2.06 7.70
C PRO A 33 17.15 -3.12 8.74
N VAL A 34 18.08 -3.46 9.65
CA VAL A 34 17.82 -4.40 10.76
C VAL A 34 16.75 -3.88 11.71
N GLY A 35 16.73 -2.57 11.91
CA GLY A 35 15.83 -1.91 12.86
C GLY A 35 14.38 -1.85 12.44
N ASN A 36 14.06 -2.18 11.17
CA ASN A 36 12.68 -2.09 10.67
C ASN A 36 12.45 -3.03 9.48
N ALA A 37 11.54 -4.00 9.63
CA ALA A 37 11.22 -5.00 8.62
C ALA A 37 10.22 -4.53 7.53
N ASN A 38 9.66 -3.33 7.61
CA ASN A 38 8.57 -2.93 6.72
C ASN A 38 8.93 -3.13 5.23
N TYR A 39 10.10 -2.68 4.82
CA TYR A 39 10.55 -2.84 3.43
C TYR A 39 11.06 -4.25 3.11
N ALA A 40 11.47 -5.03 4.10
CA ALA A 40 11.73 -6.45 3.91
C ALA A 40 10.45 -7.21 3.53
N TRP A 41 9.32 -6.88 4.15
CA TRP A 41 8.02 -7.43 3.78
C TRP A 41 7.60 -7.03 2.37
N ILE A 42 7.77 -5.76 2.00
CA ILE A 42 7.48 -5.28 0.64
C ILE A 42 8.29 -6.08 -0.38
N LEU A 43 9.61 -6.15 -0.23
CA LEU A 43 10.50 -6.82 -1.17
C LEU A 43 10.27 -8.35 -1.18
N HIS A 44 9.92 -8.93 -0.03
CA HIS A 44 9.54 -10.34 0.04
C HIS A 44 8.29 -10.62 -0.80
N MET A 45 7.25 -9.85 -0.65
CA MET A 45 6.03 -10.00 -1.45
C MET A 45 6.30 -9.76 -2.93
N LEU A 46 7.01 -8.68 -3.26
CA LEU A 46 7.34 -8.33 -4.64
C LEU A 46 8.12 -9.43 -5.35
N TYR A 47 9.07 -10.06 -4.66
CA TYR A 47 9.85 -11.17 -5.19
C TYR A 47 9.00 -12.42 -5.50
N HIS A 48 7.99 -12.71 -4.66
CA HIS A 48 7.13 -13.88 -4.80
C HIS A 48 5.92 -13.66 -5.70
N LEU A 49 5.65 -12.42 -6.11
CA LEU A 49 4.61 -12.15 -7.11
C LEU A 49 4.98 -12.74 -8.48
N ASP A 50 3.96 -13.15 -9.22
CA ASP A 50 4.08 -13.38 -10.66
C ASP A 50 4.65 -12.13 -11.32
N GLN A 51 5.82 -12.24 -11.94
CA GLN A 51 6.57 -11.11 -12.46
C GLN A 51 5.93 -10.43 -13.67
N THR A 52 4.88 -11.03 -14.24
CA THR A 52 4.19 -10.52 -15.43
C THR A 52 2.88 -9.81 -15.12
N LYS A 53 2.16 -10.22 -14.06
CA LYS A 53 0.79 -9.74 -13.77
C LYS A 53 0.41 -9.79 -12.28
N GLY A 54 1.36 -10.09 -11.41
CA GLY A 54 1.08 -10.22 -9.99
C GLY A 54 0.71 -8.89 -9.34
N VAL A 55 -0.24 -8.93 -8.42
CA VAL A 55 -0.68 -7.78 -7.62
C VAL A 55 -0.62 -8.12 -6.14
N ALA A 56 -0.07 -7.24 -5.33
CA ALA A 56 -0.08 -7.36 -3.88
C ALA A 56 -0.81 -6.20 -3.23
N GLY A 57 -1.68 -6.50 -2.26
CA GLY A 57 -2.29 -5.52 -1.36
C GLY A 57 -1.90 -5.81 0.09
N PHE A 58 -1.33 -4.85 0.80
CA PHE A 58 -0.87 -5.06 2.17
C PHE A 58 -0.87 -3.77 2.99
N LEU A 59 -0.89 -3.96 4.29
CA LEU A 59 -0.92 -2.86 5.25
C LEU A 59 0.47 -2.62 5.83
N LEU A 60 0.83 -1.35 6.01
CA LEU A 60 2.00 -0.91 6.77
C LEU A 60 1.63 0.27 7.66
N SER A 61 2.46 0.52 8.69
CA SER A 61 2.36 1.76 9.46
C SER A 61 2.58 2.98 8.56
N ASN A 62 1.90 4.08 8.84
CA ASN A 62 2.05 5.32 8.05
C ASN A 62 3.51 5.82 8.03
N GLY A 63 4.26 5.62 9.12
CA GLY A 63 5.69 5.96 9.18
C GLY A 63 6.56 5.28 8.12
N ALA A 64 6.09 4.19 7.49
CA ALA A 64 6.81 3.58 6.38
C ALA A 64 6.96 4.50 5.16
N LEU A 65 6.11 5.53 5.02
CA LEU A 65 6.21 6.53 3.95
C LEU A 65 7.35 7.54 4.17
N GLU A 66 7.78 7.73 5.41
CA GLU A 66 8.68 8.82 5.82
C GLU A 66 10.04 8.33 6.33
N ASP A 67 10.21 7.00 6.52
CA ASP A 67 11.42 6.41 7.09
C ASP A 67 12.65 6.70 6.22
N GLU A 68 13.59 7.49 6.75
CA GLU A 68 14.81 7.94 6.04
C GLU A 68 15.74 6.75 5.72
N ASP A 69 15.86 5.76 6.62
CA ASP A 69 16.72 4.60 6.45
C ASP A 69 16.29 3.72 5.24
N THR A 70 15.07 3.91 4.75
CA THR A 70 14.50 3.15 3.64
C THR A 70 14.26 3.97 2.38
N LEU A 71 14.68 5.25 2.36
CA LEU A 71 14.48 6.15 1.23
C LEU A 71 14.99 5.55 -0.09
N ALA A 72 16.21 5.00 -0.10
CA ALA A 72 16.78 4.40 -1.30
C ALA A 72 15.94 3.25 -1.86
N ILE A 73 15.32 2.44 -0.98
CA ILE A 73 14.44 1.33 -1.41
C ILE A 73 13.14 1.89 -1.99
N ARG A 74 12.56 2.93 -1.35
CA ARG A 74 11.36 3.61 -1.89
C ARG A 74 11.61 4.16 -3.29
N GLU A 75 12.73 4.86 -3.48
CA GLU A 75 13.11 5.38 -4.79
C GLU A 75 13.22 4.28 -5.85
N GLN A 76 13.80 3.13 -5.50
CA GLN A 76 13.89 2.01 -6.45
C GLN A 76 12.52 1.39 -6.74
N LEU A 77 11.62 1.30 -5.77
CA LEU A 77 10.25 0.82 -6.00
C LEU A 77 9.50 1.73 -6.98
N ILE A 78 9.67 3.05 -6.83
CA ILE A 78 9.08 4.05 -7.73
C ILE A 78 9.75 4.00 -9.10
N LYS A 79 11.07 4.06 -9.19
CA LYS A 79 11.83 4.00 -10.45
C LYS A 79 11.56 2.73 -11.27
N ASN A 80 11.31 1.61 -10.58
CA ASN A 80 10.95 0.34 -11.21
C ASN A 80 9.43 0.22 -11.46
N ASP A 81 8.68 1.28 -11.22
CA ASP A 81 7.23 1.37 -11.45
C ASP A 81 6.41 0.26 -10.79
N LYS A 82 6.76 -0.11 -9.54
CA LYS A 82 6.12 -1.21 -8.80
C LYS A 82 4.98 -0.78 -7.90
N VAL A 83 4.95 0.48 -7.48
CA VAL A 83 3.87 1.02 -6.64
C VAL A 83 2.74 1.49 -7.54
N GLU A 84 1.54 0.91 -7.36
CA GLU A 84 0.34 1.31 -8.12
C GLU A 84 -0.51 2.30 -7.34
N ALA A 85 -0.78 2.03 -6.06
CA ALA A 85 -1.60 2.94 -5.25
C ALA A 85 -1.21 2.87 -3.77
N ILE A 86 -1.44 3.98 -3.07
CA ILE A 86 -1.30 4.10 -1.61
C ILE A 86 -2.56 4.78 -1.05
N PHE A 87 -3.23 4.10 -0.12
CA PHE A 87 -4.38 4.62 0.59
C PHE A 87 -3.98 4.92 2.03
N ILE A 88 -4.14 6.16 2.48
CA ILE A 88 -3.95 6.54 3.88
C ILE A 88 -5.28 6.30 4.60
N LEU A 89 -5.28 5.38 5.56
CA LEU A 89 -6.49 4.96 6.27
C LEU A 89 -6.74 5.82 7.52
N PRO A 90 -7.99 5.91 8.00
CA PRO A 90 -8.30 6.53 9.27
C PRO A 90 -7.53 5.88 10.43
N ARG A 91 -7.30 6.64 11.48
CA ARG A 91 -6.81 6.08 12.74
C ARG A 91 -7.86 5.17 13.38
N GLU A 92 -7.43 4.35 14.32
CA GLU A 92 -8.32 3.50 15.12
C GLU A 92 -9.09 2.43 14.33
N MET A 93 -8.63 2.07 13.12
CA MET A 93 -9.23 0.96 12.38
C MET A 93 -8.87 -0.42 12.93
N PHE A 94 -7.88 -0.52 13.81
CA PHE A 94 -7.43 -1.78 14.37
C PHE A 94 -7.79 -1.94 15.83
N TYR A 95 -8.26 -3.14 16.18
CA TYR A 95 -8.65 -3.46 17.55
C TYR A 95 -7.51 -3.31 18.57
N SER A 96 -6.29 -3.69 18.20
CA SER A 96 -5.14 -3.75 19.10
C SER A 96 -4.27 -2.49 19.11
N THR A 97 -4.46 -1.58 18.16
CA THR A 97 -3.64 -0.38 18.03
C THR A 97 -4.42 0.76 17.39
N ASP A 98 -4.09 1.99 17.73
CA ASP A 98 -4.56 3.23 17.09
C ASP A 98 -3.52 3.81 16.10
N THR A 99 -2.53 3.00 15.73
CA THR A 99 -1.53 3.37 14.72
C THR A 99 -2.21 3.71 13.40
N SER A 100 -1.86 4.85 12.84
CA SER A 100 -2.20 5.17 11.45
C SER A 100 -1.55 4.19 10.50
N VAL A 101 -2.31 3.68 9.54
CA VAL A 101 -1.84 2.70 8.57
C VAL A 101 -2.13 3.13 7.14
N THR A 102 -1.35 2.59 6.24
CA THR A 102 -1.52 2.73 4.80
C THR A 102 -1.75 1.38 4.17
N LEU A 103 -2.68 1.33 3.21
CA LEU A 103 -2.82 0.20 2.30
C LEU A 103 -1.99 0.49 1.06
N TRP A 104 -1.05 -0.40 0.78
CA TRP A 104 -0.20 -0.36 -0.40
C TRP A 104 -0.70 -1.35 -1.45
N ILE A 105 -0.72 -0.92 -2.70
CA ILE A 105 -0.94 -1.80 -3.84
C ILE A 105 0.33 -1.82 -4.69
N LEU A 106 0.95 -2.98 -4.82
CA LEU A 106 2.01 -3.22 -5.80
C LEU A 106 1.43 -3.94 -7.01
N ASN A 107 1.91 -3.59 -8.20
CA ASN A 107 1.49 -4.23 -9.43
C ASN A 107 2.69 -4.43 -10.37
N GLN A 108 2.83 -5.64 -10.90
CA GLN A 108 3.90 -5.99 -11.83
C GLN A 108 3.61 -5.52 -13.26
N ASP A 109 2.34 -5.23 -13.58
CA ASP A 109 1.94 -4.78 -14.91
C ASP A 109 0.92 -3.63 -14.85
N LYS A 110 1.38 -2.43 -15.17
CA LYS A 110 0.59 -1.20 -15.23
C LYS A 110 0.26 -0.76 -16.66
N LYS A 111 0.68 -1.53 -17.70
CA LYS A 111 0.48 -1.20 -19.12
C LYS A 111 -0.97 -1.11 -19.56
N GLY A 112 -1.86 -1.69 -18.77
CA GLY A 112 -3.29 -1.71 -19.12
C GLY A 112 -3.69 -2.90 -19.98
N GLY A 113 -4.76 -2.73 -20.78
CA GLY A 113 -5.33 -3.81 -21.58
C GLY A 113 -6.57 -4.45 -20.95
N LEU A 114 -7.11 -5.48 -21.59
CA LEU A 114 -8.31 -6.15 -21.13
C LEU A 114 -8.00 -7.11 -19.96
N ARG A 115 -8.57 -6.85 -18.79
CA ARG A 115 -8.40 -7.68 -17.59
C ARG A 115 -9.73 -7.88 -16.88
N ASN A 116 -10.08 -9.14 -16.64
CA ASN A 116 -11.33 -9.52 -15.97
C ASN A 116 -12.57 -8.82 -16.54
N GLY A 117 -12.63 -8.71 -17.89
CA GLY A 117 -13.72 -8.04 -18.60
C GLY A 117 -13.70 -6.51 -18.57
N ARG A 118 -12.66 -5.89 -18.03
CA ARG A 118 -12.48 -4.43 -17.97
C ARG A 118 -11.32 -3.99 -18.86
N GLN A 119 -11.52 -2.94 -19.64
CA GLN A 119 -10.46 -2.27 -20.37
C GLN A 119 -9.75 -1.30 -19.42
N LEU A 120 -8.51 -1.61 -19.07
CA LEU A 120 -7.67 -0.74 -18.24
C LEU A 120 -6.80 0.15 -19.11
N ARG A 121 -6.58 1.40 -18.70
CA ARG A 121 -5.64 2.30 -19.36
C ARG A 121 -4.19 1.96 -18.99
N ASN A 122 -3.25 2.51 -19.72
CA ASN A 122 -1.85 2.53 -19.30
C ASN A 122 -1.68 3.46 -18.07
N ARG A 123 -1.04 2.94 -17.03
CA ARG A 123 -0.74 3.63 -15.76
C ARG A 123 0.74 3.54 -15.40
N GLU A 124 1.59 3.19 -16.38
CA GLU A 124 3.04 3.22 -16.19
C GLU A 124 3.47 4.61 -15.76
N ASN A 125 4.42 4.66 -14.83
CA ASN A 125 4.94 5.89 -14.24
C ASN A 125 3.90 6.78 -13.53
N GLU A 126 2.82 6.20 -13.04
CA GLU A 126 1.87 6.88 -12.17
C GLU A 126 1.67 6.14 -10.87
N VAL A 127 1.40 6.88 -9.79
CA VAL A 127 0.98 6.35 -8.49
C VAL A 127 -0.28 7.06 -8.05
N LEU A 128 -1.33 6.30 -7.70
CA LEU A 128 -2.54 6.86 -7.11
C LEU A 128 -2.37 7.01 -5.60
N PHE A 129 -2.56 8.22 -5.09
CA PHE A 129 -2.67 8.50 -3.65
C PHE A 129 -4.12 8.77 -3.28
N VAL A 130 -4.60 8.14 -2.21
CA VAL A 130 -5.97 8.33 -1.70
C VAL A 130 -5.91 8.59 -0.21
N ASP A 131 -6.48 9.70 0.24
CA ASP A 131 -6.53 10.10 1.65
C ASP A 131 -7.93 9.84 2.24
N LEU A 132 -8.03 8.82 3.08
CA LEU A 132 -9.27 8.43 3.74
C LEU A 132 -9.28 8.79 5.23
N ARG A 133 -8.35 9.61 5.70
CA ARG A 133 -8.22 9.94 7.14
C ARG A 133 -9.47 10.56 7.74
N THR A 134 -10.24 11.27 6.93
CA THR A 134 -11.51 11.90 7.37
C THR A 134 -12.71 10.96 7.36
N TRP A 135 -12.55 9.72 6.88
CA TRP A 135 -13.63 8.71 6.77
C TRP A 135 -13.82 7.92 8.06
N ASN A 136 -13.86 8.60 9.19
CA ASN A 136 -13.89 7.99 10.53
C ASN A 136 -15.28 8.06 11.22
N GLN A 137 -16.35 8.24 10.45
CA GLN A 137 -17.70 8.51 10.97
C GLN A 137 -18.38 7.26 11.56
N ASN A 138 -17.99 6.07 11.10
CA ASN A 138 -18.59 4.82 11.54
C ASN A 138 -17.71 4.19 12.62
N ASN A 139 -18.32 3.91 13.76
CA ASN A 139 -17.62 3.32 14.88
C ASN A 139 -18.24 1.97 15.25
N SER A 140 -17.40 1.01 15.56
CA SER A 140 -17.78 -0.24 16.19
C SER A 140 -17.17 -0.32 17.59
N THR A 141 -17.90 -0.91 18.53
CA THR A 141 -17.46 -1.03 19.91
C THR A 141 -17.37 -2.49 20.31
N ILE A 142 -16.18 -2.91 20.75
CA ILE A 142 -15.97 -4.24 21.35
C ILE A 142 -15.84 -4.09 22.86
N LYS A 143 -16.59 -4.93 23.59
CA LYS A 143 -16.43 -5.10 25.04
C LYS A 143 -15.32 -6.11 25.27
N THR A 144 -14.35 -5.74 26.08
CA THR A 144 -13.35 -6.66 26.63
C THR A 144 -13.54 -6.80 28.13
N ASP A 145 -12.92 -7.80 28.76
CA ASP A 145 -13.01 -8.02 30.21
C ASP A 145 -12.54 -6.82 31.05
N LYS A 146 -11.78 -5.90 30.45
CA LYS A 146 -11.20 -4.73 31.15
C LYS A 146 -11.66 -3.38 30.62
N SER A 147 -12.19 -3.32 29.40
CA SER A 147 -12.61 -2.03 28.81
C SER A 147 -13.55 -2.21 27.62
N LYS A 148 -14.20 -1.12 27.24
CA LYS A 148 -14.82 -0.98 25.91
C LYS A 148 -13.81 -0.28 25.00
N LYS A 149 -13.51 -0.85 23.84
CA LYS A 149 -12.74 -0.17 22.81
C LYS A 149 -13.64 0.12 21.60
N THR A 150 -13.64 1.38 21.20
CA THR A 150 -14.29 1.82 19.96
C THR A 150 -13.23 1.85 18.86
N PHE A 151 -13.59 1.43 17.67
CA PHE A 151 -12.71 1.48 16.49
C PHE A 151 -13.52 1.85 15.26
N VAL A 152 -12.85 2.44 14.28
CA VAL A 152 -13.43 2.86 13.00
C VAL A 152 -13.62 1.65 12.11
N VAL A 153 -14.77 1.56 11.45
CA VAL A 153 -15.05 0.58 10.40
C VAL A 153 -15.60 1.28 9.16
N PHE A 154 -15.25 0.78 7.99
CA PHE A 154 -15.92 1.21 6.76
C PHE A 154 -17.23 0.46 6.59
N ASN A 155 -18.29 1.16 6.21
CA ASN A 155 -19.52 0.56 5.76
C ASN A 155 -19.40 0.15 4.27
N GLU A 156 -20.40 -0.58 3.76
CA GLU A 156 -20.39 -1.07 2.38
C GLU A 156 -20.35 0.06 1.33
N GLU A 157 -21.01 1.18 1.60
CA GLU A 157 -21.00 2.34 0.70
C GLU A 157 -19.60 2.97 0.62
N GLN A 158 -18.90 3.08 1.75
CA GLN A 158 -17.52 3.58 1.79
C GLN A 158 -16.56 2.62 1.08
N ILE A 159 -16.69 1.31 1.32
CA ILE A 159 -15.88 0.31 0.61
C ILE A 159 -16.13 0.40 -0.89
N LYS A 160 -17.39 0.50 -1.31
CA LYS A 160 -17.73 0.69 -2.72
C LYS A 160 -17.11 1.96 -3.28
N ALA A 161 -17.20 3.09 -2.57
CA ALA A 161 -16.63 4.36 -3.02
C ALA A 161 -15.10 4.29 -3.16
N ILE A 162 -14.39 3.58 -2.26
CA ILE A 162 -12.94 3.33 -2.38
C ILE A 162 -12.65 2.51 -3.65
N CYS A 163 -13.42 1.47 -3.90
CA CYS A 163 -13.31 0.67 -5.11
C CYS A 163 -13.58 1.51 -6.37
N ASP A 164 -14.60 2.37 -6.33
CA ASP A 164 -14.97 3.23 -7.46
C ASP A 164 -13.85 4.25 -7.75
N ILE A 165 -13.19 4.82 -6.74
CA ILE A 165 -12.00 5.68 -6.91
C ILE A 165 -10.89 4.91 -7.62
N TYR A 166 -10.54 3.73 -7.13
CA TYR A 166 -9.45 2.93 -7.67
C TYR A 166 -9.73 2.46 -9.10
N TYR A 167 -10.93 1.93 -9.36
CA TYR A 167 -11.33 1.48 -10.69
C TYR A 167 -11.55 2.64 -11.66
N GLY A 168 -12.08 3.77 -11.17
CA GLY A 168 -12.21 4.99 -11.94
C GLY A 168 -10.85 5.43 -12.49
N TRP A 169 -9.81 5.48 -11.63
CA TRP A 169 -8.46 5.79 -12.06
C TRP A 169 -7.91 4.79 -13.07
N GLN A 170 -8.13 3.49 -12.87
CA GLN A 170 -7.64 2.46 -13.78
C GLN A 170 -8.27 2.52 -15.18
N THR A 171 -9.44 3.12 -15.32
CA THR A 171 -10.20 3.23 -16.57
C THR A 171 -10.33 4.67 -17.08
N TYR A 172 -9.71 5.64 -16.39
CA TYR A 172 -9.79 7.06 -16.70
C TYR A 172 -9.18 7.38 -18.07
N THR A 173 -9.89 8.15 -18.91
CA THR A 173 -9.47 8.47 -20.29
C THR A 173 -9.50 9.95 -20.61
N GLU A 174 -9.79 10.81 -19.64
CA GLU A 174 -9.82 12.24 -19.84
C GLU A 174 -8.39 12.82 -19.86
N ILE A 175 -8.23 14.01 -20.39
CA ILE A 175 -6.93 14.70 -20.53
C ILE A 175 -6.49 15.30 -19.19
N GLU A 176 -7.46 15.77 -18.39
CA GLU A 176 -7.19 16.36 -17.09
C GLU A 176 -6.66 15.29 -16.10
N PRO A 177 -5.78 15.64 -15.16
CA PRO A 177 -5.30 14.72 -14.15
C PRO A 177 -6.45 14.09 -13.35
N TYR A 178 -6.32 12.81 -13.01
CA TYR A 178 -7.25 12.14 -12.09
C TYR A 178 -7.00 12.63 -10.68
N ASP A 179 -7.71 13.69 -10.31
CA ASP A 179 -7.53 14.44 -9.08
C ASP A 179 -8.85 14.88 -8.47
N LYS A 180 -8.92 14.81 -7.15
CA LYS A 180 -9.96 15.42 -6.33
C LYS A 180 -9.34 15.95 -5.06
N PRO A 181 -9.26 17.28 -4.88
CA PRO A 181 -8.64 17.89 -3.71
C PRO A 181 -9.08 17.22 -2.39
N GLU A 182 -8.14 17.04 -1.49
CA GLU A 182 -8.32 16.43 -0.16
C GLU A 182 -8.78 14.96 -0.16
N LEU A 183 -8.89 14.30 -1.31
CA LEU A 183 -9.33 12.90 -1.38
C LEU A 183 -8.37 12.02 -2.18
N TYR A 184 -8.09 12.34 -3.43
CA TYR A 184 -7.16 11.54 -4.24
C TYR A 184 -6.42 12.36 -5.29
N HIS A 185 -5.23 11.86 -5.63
CA HIS A 185 -4.37 12.43 -6.65
C HIS A 185 -3.56 11.33 -7.35
N ALA A 186 -3.54 11.34 -8.68
CA ALA A 186 -2.66 10.50 -9.47
C ALA A 186 -1.39 11.29 -9.81
N ALA A 187 -0.28 10.92 -9.17
CA ALA A 187 1.03 11.56 -9.37
C ALA A 187 1.82 10.86 -10.47
N SER A 188 2.35 11.62 -11.42
CA SER A 188 3.32 11.11 -12.39
C SER A 188 4.72 11.00 -11.77
N ILE A 189 5.48 10.01 -12.24
CA ILE A 189 6.90 9.83 -11.92
C ILE A 189 7.68 10.43 -13.08
N ASP A 190 8.30 11.61 -12.85
CA ASP A 190 9.17 12.28 -13.82
C ASP A 190 10.60 11.72 -13.80
#